data_a5352e0a1224894600c9b9e88dc745a1
#
_entry.id   a5352e0a1224894600c9b9e88dc745a1
#
_cell.length_a   1.000
_cell.length_b   1.000
_cell.length_c   1.000
_cell.angle_alpha   90.00
_cell.angle_beta   90.00
_cell.angle_gamma   90.00
#
_symmetry.space_group_name_H-M   'P 1'
#
loop_
_entity.id
_entity.type
_entity.pdbx_description
1 polymer ?
#
loop_
_entity_poly.entity_id
_entity_poly.type
_entity_poly.pdbx_seq_one_letter_code
_entity_poly.pdbx_strand_id
1 'polypeptide(L)'
;MSVASNSARKAEMSASTGGLLAGKKALVMGVADKHSIAWGITEALHAHGATLAFTYLEEPRGRIERNVRDLVATLPAREEYPLFPCDVLEDASIERVMNNLGKAWRGLDVLIHCIAYADRDDLNRPFTEISRNGYKMAMEISAYSLNAIARAAAPLMRQSGGGSITALTYNAVERAVPGYSAMAPAKAALETGVKYLAVELGPSKIRVNAISAGPIRTLSASAVKGITALRRWTEEAAPLRENVTIEDVGNTAVFLASDMARMVTGNIIFVDSGAHVLAAQGGARDLL
;
A
#
# COMPACT_ATOMS: atom_id res chain seq x y z
N MET A 1 2.00 26.52 -28.18
CA MET A 1 2.81 25.28 -28.00
C MET A 1 1.85 24.13 -27.72
N SER A 2 1.67 23.17 -28.41
CA SER A 2 1.68 22.76 -29.78
C SER A 2 1.02 21.38 -29.83
N VAL A 3 0.04 21.17 -30.67
CA VAL A 3 -0.67 19.93 -30.98
C VAL A 3 0.32 18.80 -31.37
N ALA A 4 1.51 19.14 -31.88
CA ALA A 4 2.54 18.22 -32.31
C ALA A 4 3.19 17.42 -31.13
N SER A 5 3.25 17.99 -29.91
CA SER A 5 3.80 17.28 -28.75
C SER A 5 2.88 16.18 -28.21
N ASN A 6 1.59 16.29 -28.47
CA ASN A 6 0.58 15.33 -28.00
C ASN A 6 0.50 14.09 -28.91
N SER A 7 0.75 14.25 -30.21
CA SER A 7 0.75 13.12 -31.16
C SER A 7 2.02 12.24 -31.03
N ALA A 8 3.18 12.86 -30.80
CA ALA A 8 4.41 12.14 -30.53
C ALA A 8 4.34 11.31 -29.23
N ARG A 9 3.77 11.91 -28.16
CA ARG A 9 3.54 11.21 -26.88
C ARG A 9 2.52 10.06 -27.01
N LYS A 10 1.50 10.23 -27.85
CA LYS A 10 0.52 9.15 -28.13
C LYS A 10 1.13 8.00 -28.91
N ALA A 11 2.09 8.27 -29.80
CA ALA A 11 2.82 7.26 -30.55
C ALA A 11 3.83 6.49 -29.66
N GLU A 12 4.49 7.16 -28.71
CA GLU A 12 5.38 6.52 -27.74
C GLU A 12 4.61 5.61 -26.76
N MET A 13 3.38 5.98 -26.35
CA MET A 13 2.52 5.12 -25.52
C MET A 13 2.01 3.86 -26.24
N SER A 14 1.95 3.88 -27.59
CA SER A 14 1.47 2.77 -28.41
C SER A 14 2.59 1.75 -28.75
N ALA A 15 3.86 2.10 -28.57
CA ALA A 15 5.00 1.32 -29.05
C ALA A 15 5.68 0.44 -27.98
N SER A 16 5.23 0.46 -26.69
CA SER A 16 5.84 -0.39 -25.67
C SER A 16 5.21 -1.78 -25.71
N THR A 17 5.94 -2.74 -26.23
CA THR A 17 5.72 -4.19 -26.07
C THR A 17 5.91 -4.66 -24.62
N GLY A 18 6.15 -3.74 -23.67
CA GLY A 18 6.23 -3.94 -22.23
C GLY A 18 5.00 -3.38 -21.52
N GLY A 19 4.60 -3.97 -20.39
CA GLY A 19 3.46 -3.49 -19.58
C GLY A 19 3.60 -2.04 -19.11
N LEU A 20 2.57 -1.50 -18.45
CA LEU A 20 2.48 -0.10 -17.99
C LEU A 20 3.65 0.37 -17.11
N LEU A 21 4.39 -0.57 -16.50
CA LEU A 21 5.50 -0.32 -15.59
C LEU A 21 6.83 -0.87 -16.11
N ALA A 22 6.93 -1.12 -17.41
CA ALA A 22 8.17 -1.60 -18.01
C ALA A 22 9.34 -0.65 -17.70
N GLY A 23 10.43 -1.19 -17.13
CA GLY A 23 11.61 -0.43 -16.71
C GLY A 23 11.45 0.35 -15.38
N LYS A 24 10.29 0.34 -14.75
CA LYS A 24 10.10 0.93 -13.43
C LYS A 24 10.62 0.00 -12.33
N LYS A 25 11.25 0.57 -11.32
CA LYS A 25 11.83 -0.08 -10.14
C LYS A 25 10.93 0.14 -8.96
N ALA A 26 10.40 -0.94 -8.38
CA ALA A 26 9.42 -0.88 -7.30
C ALA A 26 9.91 -1.59 -6.04
N LEU A 27 9.91 -0.89 -4.91
CA LEU A 27 10.11 -1.48 -3.59
C LEU A 27 8.74 -1.77 -2.97
N VAL A 28 8.48 -3.04 -2.65
CA VAL A 28 7.26 -3.48 -1.98
C VAL A 28 7.57 -3.85 -0.53
N MET A 29 6.92 -3.19 0.41
CA MET A 29 7.08 -3.41 1.85
C MET A 29 5.81 -4.06 2.43
N GLY A 30 5.99 -5.04 3.33
CA GLY A 30 4.87 -5.66 4.05
C GLY A 30 4.29 -6.91 3.39
N VAL A 31 5.02 -7.56 2.49
CA VAL A 31 4.67 -8.91 2.01
C VAL A 31 4.75 -9.89 3.19
N ALA A 32 3.65 -10.59 3.48
CA ALA A 32 3.57 -11.56 4.57
C ALA A 32 3.29 -12.98 4.07
N ASP A 33 2.28 -13.14 3.22
CA ASP A 33 1.87 -14.39 2.58
C ASP A 33 1.13 -14.12 1.25
N LYS A 34 0.76 -15.20 0.56
CA LYS A 34 0.06 -15.14 -0.74
C LYS A 34 -1.34 -14.52 -0.70
N HIS A 35 -1.91 -14.26 0.46
CA HIS A 35 -3.22 -13.64 0.64
C HIS A 35 -3.10 -12.18 1.10
N SER A 36 -1.87 -11.69 1.30
CA SER A 36 -1.64 -10.31 1.70
C SER A 36 -1.94 -9.34 0.55
N ILE A 37 -2.45 -8.16 0.86
CA ILE A 37 -2.65 -7.09 -0.13
C ILE A 37 -1.33 -6.76 -0.82
N ALA A 38 -0.21 -6.73 -0.07
CA ALA A 38 1.12 -6.51 -0.64
C ALA A 38 1.49 -7.54 -1.69
N TRP A 39 1.04 -8.80 -1.55
CA TRP A 39 1.27 -9.83 -2.56
C TRP A 39 0.44 -9.58 -3.83
N GLY A 40 -0.85 -9.28 -3.72
CA GLY A 40 -1.67 -8.93 -4.89
C GLY A 40 -1.11 -7.72 -5.65
N ILE A 41 -0.60 -6.71 -4.92
CA ILE A 41 0.10 -5.57 -5.54
C ILE A 41 1.39 -6.06 -6.22
N THR A 42 2.16 -6.94 -5.58
CA THR A 42 3.39 -7.51 -6.15
C THR A 42 3.12 -8.21 -7.48
N GLU A 43 2.14 -9.10 -7.54
CA GLU A 43 1.76 -9.83 -8.75
C GLU A 43 1.33 -8.86 -9.87
N ALA A 44 0.53 -7.86 -9.56
CA ALA A 44 0.08 -6.86 -10.52
C ALA A 44 1.26 -6.00 -11.05
N LEU A 45 2.13 -5.48 -10.18
CA LEU A 45 3.32 -4.73 -10.61
C LEU A 45 4.24 -5.56 -11.48
N HIS A 46 4.47 -6.84 -11.10
CA HIS A 46 5.27 -7.78 -11.88
C HIS A 46 4.66 -8.04 -13.26
N ALA A 47 3.36 -8.33 -13.33
CA ALA A 47 2.65 -8.58 -14.60
C ALA A 47 2.73 -7.38 -15.55
N HIS A 48 2.82 -6.16 -15.02
CA HIS A 48 2.99 -4.94 -15.78
C HIS A 48 4.45 -4.53 -16.03
N GLY A 49 5.41 -5.40 -15.73
CA GLY A 49 6.80 -5.27 -16.15
C GLY A 49 7.71 -4.50 -15.20
N ALA A 50 7.28 -4.23 -13.95
CA ALA A 50 8.15 -3.62 -12.97
C ALA A 50 9.26 -4.57 -12.50
N THR A 51 10.47 -4.02 -12.26
CA THR A 51 11.53 -4.70 -11.50
C THR A 51 11.27 -4.51 -10.01
N LEU A 52 11.30 -5.60 -9.24
CA LEU A 52 10.84 -5.62 -7.86
C LEU A 52 11.98 -5.81 -6.86
N ALA A 53 11.85 -5.17 -5.69
CA ALA A 53 12.59 -5.50 -4.47
C ALA A 53 11.62 -5.53 -3.30
N PHE A 54 12.02 -6.20 -2.20
CA PHE A 54 11.14 -6.42 -1.07
C PHE A 54 11.84 -6.12 0.25
N THR A 55 11.04 -5.83 1.27
CA THR A 55 11.51 -5.83 2.65
C THR A 55 10.78 -6.88 3.48
N TYR A 56 11.45 -7.34 4.52
CA TYR A 56 10.90 -8.22 5.53
C TYR A 56 11.36 -7.79 6.93
N LEU A 57 10.55 -8.08 7.95
CA LEU A 57 10.97 -7.90 9.34
C LEU A 57 11.87 -9.07 9.74
N GLU A 58 13.10 -8.77 10.13
CA GLU A 58 14.00 -9.78 10.66
C GLU A 58 13.54 -10.25 12.03
N GLU A 59 13.52 -11.56 12.26
CA GLU A 59 13.17 -12.17 13.53
C GLU A 59 14.10 -13.35 13.82
N PRO A 60 14.30 -13.74 15.13
CA PRO A 60 15.35 -14.69 15.51
C PRO A 60 15.27 -16.05 14.84
N ARG A 61 14.10 -16.46 14.36
CA ARG A 61 13.88 -17.77 13.70
C ARG A 61 13.99 -17.70 12.18
N GLY A 62 14.12 -16.52 11.58
CA GLY A 62 14.21 -16.31 10.14
C GLY A 62 12.99 -16.82 9.35
N ARG A 63 11.83 -16.97 10.02
CA ARG A 63 10.61 -17.51 9.39
C ARG A 63 10.01 -16.52 8.41
N ILE A 64 9.99 -15.24 8.77
CA ILE A 64 9.41 -14.20 7.92
C ILE A 64 10.24 -14.08 6.65
N GLU A 65 11.56 -14.02 6.77
CA GLU A 65 12.46 -14.00 5.61
C GLU A 65 12.22 -15.19 4.68
N ARG A 66 12.22 -16.42 5.23
CA ARG A 66 11.96 -17.62 4.42
C ARG A 66 10.63 -17.57 3.71
N ASN A 67 9.55 -17.20 4.40
CA ASN A 67 8.23 -17.08 3.79
C ASN A 67 8.22 -16.09 2.63
N VAL A 68 8.83 -14.91 2.80
CA VAL A 68 8.90 -13.90 1.74
C VAL A 68 9.76 -14.41 0.57
N ARG A 69 10.90 -15.02 0.85
CA ARG A 69 11.81 -15.59 -0.15
C ARG A 69 11.11 -16.69 -0.97
N ASP A 70 10.46 -17.64 -0.29
CA ASP A 70 9.73 -18.74 -0.95
C ASP A 70 8.59 -18.20 -1.82
N LEU A 71 7.89 -17.18 -1.36
CA LEU A 71 6.79 -16.57 -2.09
C LEU A 71 7.30 -15.81 -3.32
N VAL A 72 8.34 -15.01 -3.18
CA VAL A 72 8.97 -14.26 -4.27
C VAL A 72 9.54 -15.21 -5.33
N ALA A 73 10.06 -16.38 -4.93
CA ALA A 73 10.53 -17.40 -5.86
C ALA A 73 9.44 -18.01 -6.75
N THR A 74 8.15 -17.80 -6.41
CA THR A 74 7.03 -18.23 -7.28
C THR A 74 6.80 -17.28 -8.46
N LEU A 75 7.32 -16.05 -8.40
CA LEU A 75 7.24 -15.13 -9.54
C LEU A 75 8.10 -15.62 -10.69
N PRO A 76 7.63 -15.53 -11.95
CA PRO A 76 8.45 -15.85 -13.09
C PRO A 76 9.76 -15.05 -13.09
N ALA A 77 10.89 -15.73 -12.91
CA ALA A 77 12.17 -15.08 -12.76
C ALA A 77 12.57 -14.35 -14.05
N ARG A 78 12.72 -13.03 -13.96
CA ARG A 78 13.40 -12.21 -14.97
C ARG A 78 14.80 -11.85 -14.49
N GLU A 79 14.94 -11.66 -13.16
CA GLU A 79 16.17 -11.30 -12.46
C GLU A 79 16.04 -11.78 -10.99
N GLU A 80 17.13 -11.75 -10.24
CA GLU A 80 17.08 -11.97 -8.80
C GLU A 80 16.39 -10.77 -8.10
N TYR A 81 15.40 -11.06 -7.27
CA TYR A 81 14.67 -10.03 -6.52
C TYR A 81 15.39 -9.70 -5.21
N PRO A 82 15.94 -8.47 -5.04
CA PRO A 82 16.57 -8.08 -3.79
C PRO A 82 15.60 -8.11 -2.62
N LEU A 83 16.02 -8.73 -1.51
CA LEU A 83 15.29 -8.76 -0.24
C LEU A 83 16.14 -8.11 0.85
N PHE A 84 15.55 -7.18 1.61
CA PHE A 84 16.24 -6.41 2.64
C PHE A 84 15.54 -6.56 3.98
N PRO A 85 16.28 -6.86 5.08
CA PRO A 85 15.71 -6.76 6.42
C PRO A 85 15.40 -5.28 6.72
N CYS A 86 14.21 -5.03 7.27
CA CYS A 86 13.76 -3.68 7.63
C CYS A 86 12.85 -3.72 8.87
N ASP A 87 13.33 -3.14 9.96
CA ASP A 87 12.49 -2.75 11.08
C ASP A 87 12.16 -1.26 10.95
N VAL A 88 10.89 -0.95 10.82
CA VAL A 88 10.42 0.44 10.63
C VAL A 88 10.42 1.26 11.93
N LEU A 89 10.67 0.62 13.07
CA LEU A 89 10.91 1.29 14.35
C LEU A 89 12.33 1.88 14.44
N GLU A 90 13.23 1.50 13.53
CA GLU A 90 14.62 1.92 13.54
C GLU A 90 14.97 2.71 12.27
N ASP A 91 15.17 4.02 12.39
CA ASP A 91 15.58 4.88 11.26
C ASP A 91 16.83 4.32 10.55
N ALA A 92 17.83 3.84 11.32
CA ALA A 92 19.04 3.23 10.75
C ALA A 92 18.75 1.97 9.92
N SER A 93 17.70 1.19 10.24
CA SER A 93 17.28 0.04 9.44
C SER A 93 16.69 0.49 8.11
N ILE A 94 15.85 1.51 8.12
CA ILE A 94 15.27 2.12 6.91
C ILE A 94 16.37 2.69 6.01
N GLU A 95 17.33 3.41 6.58
CA GLU A 95 18.46 3.98 5.83
C GLU A 95 19.33 2.90 5.18
N ARG A 96 19.60 1.78 5.88
CA ARG A 96 20.33 0.64 5.30
C ARG A 96 19.62 0.07 4.08
N VAL A 97 18.30 -0.08 4.11
CA VAL A 97 17.51 -0.53 2.95
C VAL A 97 17.72 0.41 1.77
N MET A 98 17.52 1.72 1.97
CA MET A 98 17.63 2.69 0.88
C MET A 98 19.06 2.80 0.34
N ASN A 99 20.08 2.71 1.21
CA ASN A 99 21.48 2.68 0.79
C ASN A 99 21.81 1.46 -0.05
N ASN A 100 21.35 0.27 0.34
CA ASN A 100 21.57 -0.96 -0.41
C ASN A 100 20.82 -0.97 -1.74
N LEU A 101 19.58 -0.49 -1.74
CA LEU A 101 18.77 -0.34 -2.93
C LEU A 101 19.43 0.65 -3.93
N GLY A 102 19.97 1.77 -3.42
CA GLY A 102 20.68 2.76 -4.22
C GLY A 102 21.94 2.20 -4.90
N LYS A 103 22.66 1.29 -4.21
CA LYS A 103 23.81 0.58 -4.81
C LYS A 103 23.37 -0.36 -5.94
N ALA A 104 22.25 -1.07 -5.76
CA ALA A 104 21.74 -2.02 -6.73
C ALA A 104 21.11 -1.33 -7.95
N TRP A 105 20.33 -0.26 -7.74
CA TRP A 105 19.46 0.28 -8.77
C TRP A 105 19.74 1.71 -9.22
N ARG A 106 20.48 2.48 -8.48
CA ARG A 106 20.76 3.92 -8.73
C ARG A 106 19.49 4.79 -8.86
N GLY A 107 18.34 4.34 -8.32
CA GLY A 107 17.08 5.07 -8.35
C GLY A 107 15.89 4.18 -7.95
N LEU A 108 14.76 4.81 -7.64
CA LEU A 108 13.51 4.15 -7.25
C LEU A 108 12.34 4.90 -7.88
N ASP A 109 11.46 4.18 -8.59
CA ASP A 109 10.28 4.76 -9.24
C ASP A 109 9.00 4.59 -8.43
N VAL A 110 8.86 3.46 -7.74
CA VAL A 110 7.62 3.09 -7.02
C VAL A 110 7.96 2.58 -5.63
N LEU A 111 7.26 3.12 -4.63
CA LEU A 111 7.30 2.65 -3.25
C LEU A 111 5.89 2.24 -2.81
N ILE A 112 5.74 0.98 -2.39
CA ILE A 112 4.50 0.44 -1.84
C ILE A 112 4.67 0.23 -0.34
N HIS A 113 3.92 1.00 0.45
CA HIS A 113 3.90 0.94 1.90
C HIS A 113 2.68 0.15 2.38
N CYS A 114 2.84 -1.17 2.55
CA CYS A 114 1.81 -2.06 3.10
C CYS A 114 2.11 -2.49 4.54
N ILE A 115 2.63 -1.56 5.35
CA ILE A 115 3.01 -1.83 6.74
C ILE A 115 1.91 -1.36 7.67
N ALA A 116 1.48 -2.24 8.57
CA ALA A 116 0.56 -1.93 9.63
C ALA A 116 0.72 -2.95 10.76
N TYR A 117 0.65 -2.46 11.99
CA TYR A 117 0.62 -3.29 13.18
C TYR A 117 -0.18 -2.62 14.29
N ALA A 118 -0.99 -3.42 14.98
CA ALA A 118 -1.57 -3.07 16.26
C ALA A 118 -1.56 -4.31 17.15
N ASP A 119 -1.39 -4.10 18.45
CA ASP A 119 -1.56 -5.18 19.41
C ASP A 119 -2.98 -5.75 19.30
N ARG A 120 -3.11 -7.08 19.33
CA ARG A 120 -4.38 -7.78 19.09
C ARG A 120 -5.43 -7.44 20.15
N ASP A 121 -5.01 -7.29 21.40
CA ASP A 121 -5.92 -6.97 22.49
C ASP A 121 -6.40 -5.53 22.34
N ASP A 122 -5.50 -4.60 22.07
CA ASP A 122 -5.82 -3.19 21.86
C ASP A 122 -6.62 -2.93 20.56
N LEU A 123 -6.49 -3.80 19.56
CA LEU A 123 -7.29 -3.74 18.35
C LEU A 123 -8.77 -4.03 18.63
N ASN A 124 -9.04 -4.99 19.54
CA ASN A 124 -10.39 -5.51 19.81
C ASN A 124 -11.04 -4.97 21.10
N ARG A 125 -10.33 -4.18 21.90
CA ARG A 125 -10.87 -3.52 23.09
C ARG A 125 -11.84 -2.38 22.74
N PRO A 126 -12.72 -1.97 23.68
CA PRO A 126 -13.38 -0.69 23.60
C PRO A 126 -12.37 0.44 23.39
N PHE A 127 -12.72 1.43 22.59
CA PHE A 127 -11.81 2.52 22.24
C PHE A 127 -11.27 3.26 23.49
N THR A 128 -12.10 3.40 24.52
CA THR A 128 -11.74 4.03 25.80
C THR A 128 -10.72 3.24 26.62
N GLU A 129 -10.50 1.97 26.30
CA GLU A 129 -9.64 1.04 27.05
C GLU A 129 -8.34 0.69 26.32
N ILE A 130 -8.07 1.33 25.18
CA ILE A 130 -6.80 1.13 24.45
C ILE A 130 -5.64 1.49 25.38
N SER A 131 -4.65 0.60 25.45
CA SER A 131 -3.46 0.84 26.24
C SER A 131 -2.61 1.97 25.61
N ARG A 132 -1.94 2.77 26.46
CA ARG A 132 -1.04 3.82 25.98
C ARG A 132 0.07 3.27 25.08
N ASN A 133 0.60 2.10 25.42
CA ASN A 133 1.68 1.48 24.64
C ASN A 133 1.17 0.92 23.31
N GLY A 134 0.01 0.26 23.29
CA GLY A 134 -0.59 -0.22 22.04
C GLY A 134 -0.97 0.92 21.09
N TYR A 135 -1.50 2.03 21.65
CA TYR A 135 -1.77 3.24 20.87
C TYR A 135 -0.49 3.81 20.23
N LYS A 136 0.60 3.98 21.03
CA LYS A 136 1.88 4.47 20.54
C LYS A 136 2.45 3.56 19.44
N MET A 137 2.46 2.26 19.68
CA MET A 137 2.99 1.28 18.73
C MET A 137 2.21 1.26 17.41
N ALA A 138 0.87 1.32 17.47
CA ALA A 138 0.04 1.42 16.27
C ALA A 138 0.35 2.70 15.48
N MET A 139 0.49 3.83 16.15
CA MET A 139 0.84 5.12 15.52
C MET A 139 2.23 5.09 14.89
N GLU A 140 3.20 4.54 15.59
CA GLU A 140 4.60 4.53 15.15
C GLU A 140 4.80 3.61 13.94
N ILE A 141 4.30 2.37 14.02
CA ILE A 141 4.47 1.39 12.95
C ILE A 141 3.54 1.68 11.77
N SER A 142 2.28 2.07 12.02
CA SER A 142 1.27 2.12 10.95
C SER A 142 1.05 3.51 10.34
N ALA A 143 1.62 4.56 10.96
CA ALA A 143 1.51 5.93 10.45
C ALA A 143 2.88 6.59 10.27
N TYR A 144 3.69 6.74 11.34
CA TYR A 144 4.96 7.44 11.27
C TYR A 144 5.95 6.77 10.31
N SER A 145 5.93 5.43 10.21
CA SER A 145 6.78 4.69 9.28
C SER A 145 6.67 5.16 7.83
N LEU A 146 5.47 5.63 7.39
CA LEU A 146 5.32 6.21 6.06
C LEU A 146 6.19 7.45 5.88
N ASN A 147 6.22 8.34 6.89
CA ASN A 147 7.03 9.56 6.85
C ASN A 147 8.53 9.22 6.85
N ALA A 148 8.96 8.30 7.72
CA ALA A 148 10.37 7.89 7.83
C ALA A 148 10.86 7.25 6.52
N ILE A 149 10.06 6.34 5.95
CA ILE A 149 10.38 5.65 4.70
C ILE A 149 10.35 6.63 3.51
N ALA A 150 9.35 7.51 3.41
CA ALA A 150 9.27 8.51 2.35
C ALA A 150 10.48 9.46 2.38
N ARG A 151 10.88 9.92 3.58
CA ARG A 151 12.10 10.73 3.78
C ARG A 151 13.34 10.03 3.25
N ALA A 152 13.54 8.77 3.60
CA ALA A 152 14.71 7.99 3.21
C ALA A 152 14.69 7.61 1.72
N ALA A 153 13.52 7.37 1.13
CA ALA A 153 13.35 7.00 -0.28
C ALA A 153 13.46 8.21 -1.23
N ALA A 154 13.07 9.41 -0.78
CA ALA A 154 13.00 10.60 -1.63
C ALA A 154 14.27 10.90 -2.43
N PRO A 155 15.51 10.77 -1.89
CA PRO A 155 16.72 10.96 -2.67
C PRO A 155 16.82 10.02 -3.87
N LEU A 156 16.51 8.74 -3.70
CA LEU A 156 16.53 7.75 -4.80
C LEU A 156 15.43 8.02 -5.82
N MET A 157 14.26 8.45 -5.36
CA MET A 157 13.14 8.79 -6.26
C MET A 157 13.45 10.07 -7.07
N ARG A 158 14.14 11.05 -6.48
CA ARG A 158 14.63 12.22 -7.24
C ARG A 158 15.63 11.84 -8.33
N GLN A 159 16.49 10.85 -8.08
CA GLN A 159 17.42 10.32 -9.10
C GLN A 159 16.69 9.68 -10.28
N SER A 160 15.51 9.11 -10.06
CA SER A 160 14.61 8.61 -11.12
C SER A 160 13.79 9.72 -11.81
N GLY A 161 13.92 10.98 -11.37
CA GLY A 161 13.15 12.10 -11.92
C GLY A 161 11.74 12.23 -11.34
N GLY A 162 11.45 11.57 -10.24
CA GLY A 162 10.16 11.51 -9.57
C GLY A 162 9.72 10.07 -9.29
N GLY A 163 8.42 9.88 -9.00
CA GLY A 163 7.88 8.53 -8.75
C GLY A 163 6.55 8.52 -8.06
N SER A 164 6.16 7.34 -7.55
CA SER A 164 4.89 7.12 -6.86
C SER A 164 5.10 6.40 -5.52
N ILE A 165 4.54 6.97 -4.46
CA ILE A 165 4.41 6.33 -3.15
C ILE A 165 2.94 5.98 -2.96
N THR A 166 2.64 4.71 -2.68
CA THR A 166 1.29 4.24 -2.40
C THR A 166 1.25 3.58 -1.02
N ALA A 167 0.39 4.10 -0.15
CA ALA A 167 0.13 3.52 1.18
C ALA A 167 -1.22 2.80 1.21
N LEU A 168 -1.45 1.96 2.23
CA LEU A 168 -2.72 1.26 2.47
C LEU A 168 -3.43 1.85 3.68
N THR A 169 -4.70 2.22 3.49
CA THR A 169 -5.60 2.68 4.56
C THR A 169 -6.89 1.89 4.57
N TYR A 170 -7.83 2.31 5.40
CA TYR A 170 -9.13 1.65 5.56
C TYR A 170 -10.23 2.65 5.91
N ASN A 171 -11.44 2.40 5.47
CA ASN A 171 -12.63 3.26 5.68
C ASN A 171 -12.98 3.54 7.17
N ALA A 172 -12.28 2.90 8.11
CA ALA A 172 -12.41 3.19 9.55
C ALA A 172 -11.95 4.62 9.94
N VAL A 173 -11.37 5.37 9.02
CA VAL A 173 -11.07 6.81 9.16
C VAL A 173 -12.34 7.64 9.00
N GLU A 174 -13.18 7.28 8.04
CA GLU A 174 -14.42 8.00 7.72
C GLU A 174 -15.58 7.58 8.63
N ARG A 175 -15.57 6.34 9.10
CA ARG A 175 -16.67 5.72 9.86
C ARG A 175 -16.13 4.79 10.93
N ALA A 176 -16.72 4.85 12.14
CA ALA A 176 -16.33 3.94 13.21
C ALA A 176 -16.63 2.48 12.83
N VAL A 177 -15.60 1.66 12.83
CA VAL A 177 -15.68 0.22 12.60
C VAL A 177 -15.35 -0.51 13.90
N PRO A 178 -16.32 -1.18 14.54
CA PRO A 178 -16.06 -1.95 15.76
C PRO A 178 -14.97 -3.00 15.54
N GLY A 179 -14.07 -3.17 16.50
CA GLY A 179 -12.94 -4.09 16.39
C GLY A 179 -11.73 -3.56 15.60
N TYR A 180 -11.69 -2.25 15.32
CA TYR A 180 -10.57 -1.58 14.65
C TYR A 180 -9.99 -0.43 15.49
N SER A 181 -10.13 -0.53 16.81
CA SER A 181 -9.96 0.60 17.75
C SER A 181 -8.58 1.27 17.67
N ALA A 182 -7.48 0.55 17.95
CA ALA A 182 -6.14 1.16 17.96
C ALA A 182 -5.66 1.54 16.54
N MET A 183 -6.15 0.88 15.51
CA MET A 183 -5.71 1.09 14.14
C MET A 183 -6.37 2.30 13.47
N ALA A 184 -7.61 2.64 13.84
CA ALA A 184 -8.34 3.76 13.21
C ALA A 184 -7.61 5.11 13.36
N PRO A 185 -7.14 5.53 14.56
CA PRO A 185 -6.32 6.74 14.70
C PRO A 185 -5.03 6.70 13.89
N ALA A 186 -4.37 5.53 13.83
CA ALA A 186 -3.15 5.39 13.07
C ALA A 186 -3.39 5.55 11.56
N LYS A 187 -4.51 5.01 11.03
CA LYS A 187 -4.88 5.22 9.63
C LYS A 187 -5.29 6.66 9.34
N ALA A 188 -5.96 7.35 10.26
CA ALA A 188 -6.26 8.78 10.12
C ALA A 188 -4.96 9.63 10.05
N ALA A 189 -3.99 9.32 10.91
CA ALA A 189 -2.68 9.98 10.87
C ALA A 189 -1.92 9.68 9.57
N LEU A 190 -1.95 8.43 9.08
CA LEU A 190 -1.37 8.04 7.80
C LEU A 190 -1.99 8.82 6.64
N GLU A 191 -3.31 8.94 6.57
CA GLU A 191 -4.01 9.70 5.51
C GLU A 191 -3.66 11.19 5.54
N THR A 192 -3.53 11.76 6.73
CA THR A 192 -3.01 13.13 6.88
C THR A 192 -1.58 13.20 6.38
N GLY A 193 -0.71 12.24 6.74
CA GLY A 193 0.66 12.12 6.24
C GLY A 193 0.73 12.07 4.71
N VAL A 194 -0.15 11.33 4.05
CA VAL A 194 -0.25 11.27 2.58
C VAL A 194 -0.42 12.67 1.98
N LYS A 195 -1.30 13.49 2.55
CA LYS A 195 -1.56 14.86 2.06
C LYS A 195 -0.35 15.77 2.23
N TYR A 196 0.29 15.74 3.39
CA TYR A 196 1.49 16.55 3.67
C TYR A 196 2.68 16.12 2.81
N LEU A 197 2.93 14.82 2.70
CA LEU A 197 3.99 14.29 1.83
C LEU A 197 3.74 14.60 0.35
N ALA A 198 2.49 14.60 -0.11
CA ALA A 198 2.15 14.99 -1.48
C ALA A 198 2.50 16.45 -1.77
N VAL A 199 2.28 17.36 -0.82
CA VAL A 199 2.65 18.79 -0.92
C VAL A 199 4.16 18.93 -0.91
N GLU A 200 4.85 18.29 0.03
CA GLU A 200 6.30 18.45 0.23
C GLU A 200 7.12 17.82 -0.90
N LEU A 201 6.74 16.64 -1.37
CA LEU A 201 7.47 15.87 -2.38
C LEU A 201 7.02 16.18 -3.82
N GLY A 202 5.87 16.83 -3.99
CA GLY A 202 5.30 17.20 -5.29
C GLY A 202 6.23 18.01 -6.20
N PRO A 203 6.96 19.02 -5.71
CA PRO A 203 7.95 19.76 -6.52
C PRO A 203 9.04 18.84 -7.13
N SER A 204 9.33 17.71 -6.48
CA SER A 204 10.24 16.66 -6.98
C SER A 204 9.53 15.64 -7.89
N LYS A 205 8.27 15.87 -8.27
CA LYS A 205 7.42 14.95 -9.06
C LYS A 205 7.24 13.57 -8.40
N ILE A 206 7.33 13.51 -7.09
CA ILE A 206 7.00 12.32 -6.32
C ILE A 206 5.55 12.48 -5.85
N ARG A 207 4.70 11.58 -6.32
CA ARG A 207 3.27 11.54 -5.99
C ARG A 207 3.06 10.63 -4.78
N VAL A 208 2.17 11.02 -3.89
CA VAL A 208 1.86 10.22 -2.69
C VAL A 208 0.36 10.05 -2.58
N ASN A 209 -0.12 8.81 -2.58
CA ASN A 209 -1.54 8.48 -2.48
C ASN A 209 -1.73 7.29 -1.52
N ALA A 210 -2.96 7.05 -1.10
CA ALA A 210 -3.32 5.82 -0.40
C ALA A 210 -4.49 5.11 -1.07
N ILE A 211 -4.54 3.79 -0.90
CA ILE A 211 -5.67 2.95 -1.29
C ILE A 211 -6.41 2.56 -0.01
N SER A 212 -7.70 2.89 0.07
CA SER A 212 -8.62 2.42 1.10
C SER A 212 -9.30 1.15 0.59
N ALA A 213 -8.75 0.00 0.96
CA ALA A 213 -9.27 -1.30 0.52
C ALA A 213 -10.46 -1.74 1.36
N GLY A 214 -11.44 -2.39 0.74
CA GLY A 214 -12.53 -3.06 1.43
C GLY A 214 -12.06 -4.25 2.29
N PRO A 215 -12.98 -4.96 2.96
CA PRO A 215 -12.63 -6.04 3.88
C PRO A 215 -12.13 -7.29 3.13
N ILE A 216 -10.82 -7.39 2.94
CA ILE A 216 -10.15 -8.53 2.32
C ILE A 216 -9.71 -9.55 3.39
N ARG A 217 -9.82 -10.83 3.08
CA ARG A 217 -9.42 -11.92 3.97
C ARG A 217 -7.91 -12.12 3.94
N THR A 218 -7.19 -11.36 4.76
CA THR A 218 -5.74 -11.48 4.95
C THR A 218 -5.40 -12.02 6.34
N LEU A 219 -4.15 -12.43 6.55
CA LEU A 219 -3.66 -12.82 7.87
C LEU A 219 -3.86 -11.68 8.89
N SER A 220 -3.49 -10.45 8.53
CA SER A 220 -3.68 -9.27 9.39
C SER A 220 -5.15 -8.98 9.67
N ALA A 221 -6.02 -9.09 8.66
CA ALA A 221 -7.46 -8.90 8.83
C ALA A 221 -8.11 -9.96 9.74
N SER A 222 -7.53 -11.15 9.85
CA SER A 222 -8.02 -12.21 10.75
C SER A 222 -7.94 -11.84 12.23
N ALA A 223 -7.11 -10.86 12.59
CA ALA A 223 -7.03 -10.31 13.94
C ALA A 223 -8.19 -9.35 14.26
N VAL A 224 -8.88 -8.82 13.25
CA VAL A 224 -10.01 -7.90 13.40
C VAL A 224 -11.28 -8.67 13.71
N LYS A 225 -11.87 -8.40 14.88
CA LYS A 225 -13.14 -9.01 15.27
C LYS A 225 -14.25 -8.56 14.33
N GLY A 226 -14.99 -9.52 13.77
CA GLY A 226 -16.12 -9.21 12.88
C GLY A 226 -15.79 -9.10 11.40
N ILE A 227 -14.56 -9.35 10.96
CA ILE A 227 -14.17 -9.28 9.54
C ILE A 227 -15.07 -10.13 8.63
N THR A 228 -15.51 -11.30 9.08
CA THR A 228 -16.42 -12.17 8.33
C THR A 228 -17.81 -11.52 8.15
N ALA A 229 -18.32 -10.84 9.17
CA ALA A 229 -19.58 -10.13 9.10
C ALA A 229 -19.49 -8.91 8.16
N LEU A 230 -18.38 -8.18 8.19
CA LEU A 230 -18.12 -7.07 7.26
C LEU A 230 -18.09 -7.53 5.80
N ARG A 231 -17.42 -8.65 5.52
CA ARG A 231 -17.38 -9.22 4.17
C ARG A 231 -18.77 -9.64 3.68
N ARG A 232 -19.52 -10.34 4.54
CA ARG A 232 -20.91 -10.72 4.23
C ARG A 232 -21.78 -9.49 3.96
N TRP A 233 -21.65 -8.46 4.78
CA TRP A 233 -22.34 -7.19 4.56
C TRP A 233 -21.96 -6.56 3.21
N THR A 234 -20.68 -6.58 2.81
CA THR A 234 -20.24 -6.09 1.50
C THR A 234 -20.94 -6.83 0.36
N GLU A 235 -21.01 -8.17 0.42
CA GLU A 235 -21.74 -8.99 -0.56
C GLU A 235 -23.25 -8.68 -0.61
N GLU A 236 -23.84 -8.34 0.53
CA GLU A 236 -25.28 -8.11 0.63
C GLU A 236 -25.69 -6.66 0.39
N ALA A 237 -24.86 -5.69 0.70
CA ALA A 237 -25.23 -4.27 0.76
C ALA A 237 -24.40 -3.34 -0.11
N ALA A 238 -23.10 -3.61 -0.35
CA ALA A 238 -22.27 -2.70 -1.15
C ALA A 238 -22.84 -2.51 -2.58
N PRO A 239 -22.66 -1.37 -3.22
CA PRO A 239 -23.20 -1.10 -4.57
C PRO A 239 -22.91 -2.19 -5.59
N LEU A 240 -21.67 -2.74 -5.62
CA LEU A 240 -21.29 -3.79 -6.56
C LEU A 240 -21.65 -5.22 -6.08
N ARG A 241 -22.12 -5.38 -4.81
CA ARG A 241 -22.53 -6.69 -4.26
C ARG A 241 -21.44 -7.76 -4.32
N GLU A 242 -20.18 -7.37 -4.28
CA GLU A 242 -19.03 -8.26 -4.40
C GLU A 242 -17.92 -7.85 -3.44
N ASN A 243 -17.21 -8.82 -2.89
CA ASN A 243 -16.03 -8.54 -2.07
C ASN A 243 -14.83 -8.20 -2.95
N VAL A 244 -14.09 -7.20 -2.50
CA VAL A 244 -12.81 -6.81 -3.11
C VAL A 244 -11.77 -7.91 -2.93
N THR A 245 -10.96 -8.12 -3.94
CA THR A 245 -9.83 -9.04 -3.97
C THR A 245 -8.49 -8.30 -3.81
N ILE A 246 -7.42 -9.05 -3.55
CA ILE A 246 -6.06 -8.49 -3.55
C ILE A 246 -5.64 -8.03 -4.95
N GLU A 247 -6.19 -8.65 -6.01
CA GLU A 247 -5.96 -8.29 -7.40
C GLU A 247 -6.57 -6.92 -7.74
N ASP A 248 -7.78 -6.60 -7.28
CA ASP A 248 -8.43 -5.29 -7.49
C ASP A 248 -7.59 -4.16 -6.89
N VAL A 249 -7.04 -4.40 -5.69
CA VAL A 249 -6.11 -3.46 -5.05
C VAL A 249 -4.80 -3.36 -5.85
N GLY A 250 -4.30 -4.50 -6.34
CA GLY A 250 -3.11 -4.58 -7.19
C GLY A 250 -3.27 -3.75 -8.47
N ASN A 251 -4.39 -3.88 -9.17
CA ASN A 251 -4.69 -3.12 -10.39
C ASN A 251 -4.74 -1.61 -10.11
N THR A 252 -5.32 -1.20 -8.99
CA THR A 252 -5.32 0.21 -8.57
C THR A 252 -3.91 0.71 -8.24
N ALA A 253 -3.08 -0.12 -7.60
CA ALA A 253 -1.69 0.22 -7.34
C ALA A 253 -0.88 0.39 -8.63
N VAL A 254 -1.10 -0.45 -9.66
CA VAL A 254 -0.51 -0.30 -11.00
C VAL A 254 -0.92 1.03 -11.63
N PHE A 255 -2.21 1.39 -11.58
CA PHE A 255 -2.67 2.70 -12.05
C PHE A 255 -1.93 3.84 -11.34
N LEU A 256 -1.88 3.83 -10.00
CA LEU A 256 -1.19 4.86 -9.22
C LEU A 256 0.32 4.90 -9.47
N ALA A 257 0.95 3.77 -9.75
CA ALA A 257 2.37 3.68 -10.06
C ALA A 257 2.70 4.18 -11.48
N SER A 258 1.76 4.06 -12.41
CA SER A 258 1.95 4.36 -13.82
C SER A 258 1.83 5.86 -14.15
N ASP A 259 2.20 6.22 -15.37
CA ASP A 259 2.05 7.58 -15.91
C ASP A 259 0.58 7.96 -16.15
N MET A 260 -0.35 6.99 -16.14
CA MET A 260 -1.79 7.27 -16.20
C MET A 260 -2.25 8.13 -15.01
N ALA A 261 -1.62 7.95 -13.84
CA ALA A 261 -1.89 8.71 -12.63
C ALA A 261 -0.95 9.91 -12.43
N ARG A 262 -0.26 10.40 -13.48
CA ARG A 262 0.77 11.45 -13.35
C ARG A 262 0.31 12.75 -12.68
N MET A 263 -0.98 13.03 -12.65
CA MET A 263 -1.59 14.21 -12.01
C MET A 263 -2.42 13.85 -10.77
N VAL A 264 -2.28 12.62 -10.26
CA VAL A 264 -3.00 12.13 -9.07
C VAL A 264 -2.03 12.07 -7.89
N THR A 265 -2.21 12.96 -6.90
CA THR A 265 -1.42 13.00 -5.66
C THR A 265 -2.26 13.54 -4.51
N GLY A 266 -1.96 13.13 -3.28
CA GLY A 266 -2.67 13.55 -2.07
C GLY A 266 -4.06 12.91 -1.90
N ASN A 267 -4.38 11.87 -2.67
CA ASN A 267 -5.71 11.25 -2.71
C ASN A 267 -5.77 9.95 -1.91
N ILE A 268 -6.96 9.66 -1.42
CA ILE A 268 -7.37 8.37 -0.90
C ILE A 268 -8.31 7.74 -1.93
N ILE A 269 -7.88 6.63 -2.53
CA ILE A 269 -8.65 5.92 -3.55
C ILE A 269 -9.37 4.75 -2.89
N PHE A 270 -10.69 4.75 -2.93
CA PHE A 270 -11.49 3.65 -2.38
C PHE A 270 -11.57 2.49 -3.38
N VAL A 271 -11.23 1.30 -2.90
CA VAL A 271 -11.36 0.03 -3.61
C VAL A 271 -12.14 -0.91 -2.68
N ASP A 272 -13.46 -0.73 -2.59
CA ASP A 272 -14.32 -1.33 -1.58
C ASP A 272 -15.72 -1.67 -2.08
N SER A 273 -15.88 -1.86 -3.40
CA SER A 273 -17.17 -2.13 -4.06
C SER A 273 -18.21 -1.02 -3.85
N GLY A 274 -17.75 0.21 -3.53
CA GLY A 274 -18.60 1.35 -3.23
C GLY A 274 -19.18 1.35 -1.81
N ALA A 275 -18.71 0.48 -0.92
CA ALA A 275 -19.22 0.38 0.46
C ALA A 275 -19.13 1.70 1.24
N HIS A 276 -18.10 2.52 0.97
CA HIS A 276 -17.89 3.81 1.65
C HIS A 276 -18.98 4.85 1.41
N VAL A 277 -19.74 4.79 0.28
CA VAL A 277 -20.79 5.77 -0.02
C VAL A 277 -22.09 5.52 0.74
N LEU A 278 -22.24 4.33 1.37
CA LEU A 278 -23.47 3.97 2.06
C LEU A 278 -23.57 4.64 3.43
N ALA A 279 -24.72 5.24 3.73
CA ALA A 279 -25.00 5.90 5.00
C ALA A 279 -25.21 4.91 6.15
N ALA A 280 -25.73 3.71 5.87
CA ALA A 280 -26.07 2.71 6.88
C ALA A 280 -25.64 1.31 6.47
N GLN A 281 -25.25 0.50 7.46
CA GLN A 281 -24.87 -0.91 7.26
C GLN A 281 -26.06 -1.89 7.25
N GLY A 282 -27.29 -1.42 7.27
CA GLY A 282 -28.48 -2.24 7.33
C GLY A 282 -29.55 -1.84 6.32
N GLY A 283 -30.19 -2.83 5.67
CA GLY A 283 -31.47 -2.63 5.02
C GLY A 283 -31.51 -1.97 3.66
N ALA A 284 -30.40 -1.83 2.93
CA ALA A 284 -30.42 -1.28 1.56
C ALA A 284 -31.32 -2.10 0.57
N ARG A 285 -31.69 -3.32 0.93
CA ARG A 285 -32.64 -4.13 0.12
C ARG A 285 -34.06 -3.57 0.13
N ASP A 286 -34.44 -2.86 1.21
CA ASP A 286 -35.80 -2.35 1.38
C ASP A 286 -35.94 -0.91 0.87
N LEU A 287 -34.86 -0.29 0.41
CA LEU A 287 -34.83 1.11 -0.07
C LEU A 287 -34.68 1.22 -1.60
N LEU A 288 -34.44 0.12 -2.31
CA LEU A 288 -34.32 0.01 -3.76
C LEU A 288 -35.29 -1.02 -4.30
#